data_c74e06e4e51e63295565ebe4e0725a1c
#
_entry.id   c74e06e4e51e63295565ebe4e0725a1c
#
_cell.length_a   1.000
_cell.length_b   1.000
_cell.length_c   1.000
_cell.angle_alpha   90.00
_cell.angle_beta   90.00
_cell.angle_gamma   90.00
#
_symmetry.space_group_name_H-M   'P 1'
#
loop_
_entity.id
_entity.type
_entity.pdbx_description
1 polymer ?
#
loop_
_entity_poly.entity_id
_entity_poly.type
_entity_poly.pdbx_seq_one_letter_code
_entity_poly.pdbx_strand_id
1 'polypeptide(L)'
;MAKSGKVIITCAVTGSIHTPTMSPYLPVTPDEVAEQAIGAAEAGAAILHLHARDPKDGRPTPDPAVFMQFLPRIKQASKAVINITTGGGHKMTVDERLAAPLQASPEMCSLNMGSMNFGLYPMLARYKEFKYEWEKPYLENTDDLIFRNTFRDIERILKDLGQVHGTRFEFECYDVGHLYNLAHFLDRRLVQPPLFVQTIFGILGGIGADGDNLTHMKRIADKLFGDSYYWSILAAGRHQMPLITMGAIMGGNVRVGLEDSLYLGKGQLAKTNAEQVSRIRAILENLSLEIATPDEARSMLALKGGDAVKF
;
A
#
# COMPACT_ATOMS: atom_id res chain seq x y z
N MET A 1 -14.92 -8.86 -15.62
CA MET A 1 -15.14 -9.65 -14.39
C MET A 1 -13.78 -10.01 -13.83
N ALA A 2 -13.63 -10.07 -12.51
CA ALA A 2 -12.36 -10.52 -11.89
C ALA A 2 -12.00 -11.91 -12.41
N LYS A 3 -10.73 -12.15 -12.75
CA LYS A 3 -10.25 -13.43 -13.28
C LYS A 3 -10.47 -14.61 -12.34
N SER A 4 -10.54 -14.36 -11.02
CA SER A 4 -10.72 -15.39 -9.98
C SER A 4 -12.14 -15.47 -9.42
N GLY A 5 -13.02 -14.55 -9.77
CA GLY A 5 -14.33 -14.42 -9.10
C GLY A 5 -14.26 -13.89 -7.66
N LYS A 6 -13.07 -13.74 -7.07
CA LYS A 6 -12.87 -13.28 -5.69
C LYS A 6 -12.06 -11.99 -5.63
N VAL A 7 -12.31 -11.16 -4.60
CA VAL A 7 -11.67 -9.87 -4.38
C VAL A 7 -10.66 -9.97 -3.25
N ILE A 8 -9.41 -9.63 -3.52
CA ILE A 8 -8.37 -9.46 -2.49
C ILE A 8 -8.62 -8.14 -1.78
N ILE A 9 -8.69 -8.17 -0.44
CA ILE A 9 -8.66 -6.98 0.39
C ILE A 9 -7.23 -6.82 0.93
N THR A 10 -6.58 -5.73 0.57
CA THR A 10 -5.32 -5.28 1.19
C THR A 10 -5.63 -4.26 2.27
N CYS A 11 -4.98 -4.38 3.45
CA CYS A 11 -5.06 -3.37 4.50
C CYS A 11 -3.70 -2.70 4.70
N ALA A 12 -3.65 -1.37 4.52
CA ALA A 12 -2.48 -0.53 4.75
C ALA A 12 -2.57 0.12 6.14
N VAL A 13 -1.73 -0.37 7.07
CA VAL A 13 -1.97 -0.23 8.51
C VAL A 13 -1.67 1.17 9.05
N THR A 14 -0.54 1.77 8.69
CA THR A 14 -0.11 3.06 9.29
C THR A 14 0.50 4.07 8.31
N GLY A 15 1.28 3.60 7.31
CA GLY A 15 1.90 4.45 6.29
C GLY A 15 2.88 5.49 6.80
N SER A 16 3.19 6.45 5.92
CA SER A 16 4.05 7.59 6.21
C SER A 16 3.38 8.96 5.96
N ILE A 17 2.16 8.97 5.41
CA ILE A 17 1.45 10.19 5.02
C ILE A 17 0.87 10.94 6.23
N HIS A 18 0.13 10.21 7.05
CA HIS A 18 -0.52 10.79 8.23
C HIS A 18 0.46 10.92 9.39
N THR A 19 0.29 11.99 10.18
CA THR A 19 1.12 12.26 11.36
C THR A 19 0.30 12.04 12.64
N PRO A 20 0.94 11.83 13.82
CA PRO A 20 0.26 11.53 15.09
C PRO A 20 -0.76 12.58 15.54
N THR A 21 -0.63 13.84 15.09
CA THR A 21 -1.63 14.89 15.35
C THR A 21 -2.95 14.63 14.64
N MET A 22 -2.93 13.95 13.49
CA MET A 22 -4.10 13.83 12.62
C MET A 22 -5.15 12.84 13.13
N SER A 23 -4.72 11.84 13.91
CA SER A 23 -5.62 10.88 14.55
C SER A 23 -4.99 10.26 15.80
N PRO A 24 -5.72 10.17 16.92
CA PRO A 24 -5.25 9.43 18.10
C PRO A 24 -5.25 7.90 17.89
N TYR A 25 -5.81 7.42 16.78
CA TYR A 25 -5.92 6.00 16.44
C TYR A 25 -4.89 5.55 15.41
N LEU A 26 -4.01 6.45 14.94
CA LEU A 26 -2.93 6.08 14.02
C LEU A 26 -1.92 5.21 14.78
N PRO A 27 -1.67 3.95 14.37
CA PRO A 27 -0.73 3.09 15.07
C PRO A 27 0.72 3.57 14.85
N VAL A 28 1.46 3.71 15.95
CA VAL A 28 2.80 4.27 16.01
C VAL A 28 3.80 3.24 16.50
N THR A 29 3.50 2.60 17.64
CA THR A 29 4.39 1.63 18.26
C THR A 29 4.35 0.26 17.55
N PRO A 30 5.40 -0.56 17.66
CA PRO A 30 5.37 -1.93 17.13
C PRO A 30 4.20 -2.76 17.65
N ASP A 31 3.80 -2.57 18.90
CA ASP A 31 2.66 -3.25 19.51
C ASP A 31 1.35 -2.83 18.83
N GLU A 32 1.12 -1.53 18.68
CA GLU A 32 -0.06 -1.00 17.99
C GLU A 32 -0.11 -1.45 16.54
N VAL A 33 1.02 -1.43 15.82
CA VAL A 33 1.09 -1.89 14.42
C VAL A 33 0.73 -3.37 14.33
N ALA A 34 1.26 -4.21 15.23
CA ALA A 34 0.95 -5.64 15.26
C ALA A 34 -0.53 -5.89 15.55
N GLU A 35 -1.10 -5.25 16.57
CA GLU A 35 -2.52 -5.40 16.95
C GLU A 35 -3.45 -4.97 15.82
N GLN A 36 -3.18 -3.82 15.20
CA GLN A 36 -3.97 -3.29 14.08
C GLN A 36 -3.88 -4.19 12.84
N ALA A 37 -2.71 -4.73 12.54
CA ALA A 37 -2.51 -5.65 11.44
C ALA A 37 -3.24 -6.99 11.66
N ILE A 38 -3.12 -7.57 12.85
CA ILE A 38 -3.79 -8.82 13.22
C ILE A 38 -5.32 -8.63 13.16
N GLY A 39 -5.85 -7.56 13.77
CA GLY A 39 -7.28 -7.25 13.71
C GLY A 39 -7.79 -7.03 12.28
N ALA A 40 -7.00 -6.42 11.41
CA ALA A 40 -7.35 -6.28 9.99
C ALA A 40 -7.40 -7.63 9.27
N ALA A 41 -6.46 -8.54 9.56
CA ALA A 41 -6.48 -9.90 9.00
C ALA A 41 -7.71 -10.69 9.47
N GLU A 42 -8.05 -10.61 10.75
CA GLU A 42 -9.25 -11.25 11.34
C GLU A 42 -10.54 -10.71 10.70
N ALA A 43 -10.57 -9.41 10.38
CA ALA A 43 -11.69 -8.79 9.68
C ALA A 43 -11.81 -9.21 8.20
N GLY A 44 -10.77 -9.83 7.61
CA GLY A 44 -10.79 -10.39 6.26
C GLY A 44 -9.77 -9.80 5.29
N ALA A 45 -8.77 -9.03 5.73
CA ALA A 45 -7.68 -8.62 4.87
C ALA A 45 -6.78 -9.82 4.53
N ALA A 46 -6.60 -10.09 3.24
CA ALA A 46 -5.71 -11.15 2.76
C ALA A 46 -4.25 -10.70 2.70
N ILE A 47 -4.02 -9.40 2.53
CA ILE A 47 -2.69 -8.77 2.45
C ILE A 47 -2.62 -7.62 3.45
N LEU A 48 -1.50 -7.52 4.16
CA LEU A 48 -1.19 -6.45 5.11
C LEU A 48 -0.01 -5.63 4.58
N HIS A 49 -0.26 -4.38 4.22
CA HIS A 49 0.77 -3.45 3.80
C HIS A 49 1.32 -2.69 5.01
N LEU A 50 2.63 -2.77 5.21
CA LEU A 50 3.27 -2.38 6.46
C LEU A 50 4.39 -1.35 6.27
N HIS A 51 4.33 -0.31 7.09
CA HIS A 51 5.38 0.65 7.37
C HIS A 51 5.80 0.53 8.84
N ALA A 52 6.95 1.11 9.19
CA ALA A 52 7.38 1.30 10.56
C ALA A 52 7.45 2.78 10.94
N ARG A 53 7.26 3.05 12.23
CA ARG A 53 7.40 4.39 12.83
C ARG A 53 8.32 4.31 14.04
N ASP A 54 9.05 5.38 14.30
CA ASP A 54 9.79 5.51 15.55
C ASP A 54 8.79 5.50 16.71
N PRO A 55 8.91 4.54 17.66
CA PRO A 55 7.94 4.42 18.74
C PRO A 55 7.93 5.61 19.72
N LYS A 56 8.96 6.48 19.66
CA LYS A 56 9.07 7.63 20.55
C LYS A 56 8.19 8.80 20.11
N ASP A 57 8.10 9.05 18.80
CA ASP A 57 7.45 10.25 18.29
C ASP A 57 6.55 10.01 17.06
N GLY A 58 6.48 8.77 16.58
CA GLY A 58 5.65 8.37 15.43
C GLY A 58 6.19 8.80 14.07
N ARG A 59 7.42 9.27 13.98
CA ARG A 59 8.07 9.59 12.70
C ARG A 59 8.27 8.32 11.87
N PRO A 60 8.00 8.34 10.56
CA PRO A 60 8.31 7.20 9.70
C PRO A 60 9.79 6.82 9.80
N THR A 61 10.08 5.52 9.96
CA THR A 61 11.46 5.01 10.08
C THR A 61 11.71 3.85 9.14
N PRO A 62 12.91 3.76 8.51
CA PRO A 62 13.32 2.61 7.71
C PRO A 62 14.02 1.53 8.55
N ASP A 63 14.16 1.70 9.87
CA ASP A 63 14.96 0.84 10.74
C ASP A 63 14.44 -0.60 10.75
N PRO A 64 15.24 -1.58 10.25
CA PRO A 64 14.86 -2.98 10.27
C PRO A 64 14.58 -3.53 11.68
N ALA A 65 15.25 -3.00 12.70
CA ALA A 65 15.04 -3.43 14.07
C ALA A 65 13.63 -3.13 14.58
N VAL A 66 13.01 -2.04 14.10
CA VAL A 66 11.62 -1.71 14.42
C VAL A 66 10.66 -2.65 13.68
N PHE A 67 10.89 -2.93 12.40
CA PHE A 67 10.10 -3.90 11.64
C PHE A 67 10.11 -5.28 12.30
N MET A 68 11.28 -5.74 12.74
CA MET A 68 11.44 -7.06 13.35
C MET A 68 10.75 -7.20 14.72
N GLN A 69 10.27 -6.12 15.33
CA GLN A 69 9.48 -6.20 16.56
C GLN A 69 8.02 -6.61 16.30
N PHE A 70 7.48 -6.33 15.11
CA PHE A 70 6.08 -6.66 14.81
C PHE A 70 5.91 -7.73 13.73
N LEU A 71 6.83 -7.89 12.77
CA LEU A 71 6.68 -8.86 11.67
C LEU A 71 6.50 -10.31 12.16
N PRO A 72 7.34 -10.84 13.07
CA PRO A 72 7.17 -12.21 13.57
C PRO A 72 5.84 -12.41 14.32
N ARG A 73 5.38 -11.40 15.05
CA ARG A 73 4.12 -11.45 15.80
C ARG A 73 2.93 -11.54 14.85
N ILE A 74 2.91 -10.72 13.79
CA ILE A 74 1.84 -10.75 12.79
C ILE A 74 1.83 -12.10 12.08
N LYS A 75 2.99 -12.62 11.68
CA LYS A 75 3.10 -13.93 11.02
C LYS A 75 2.63 -15.08 11.92
N GLN A 76 2.94 -15.04 13.21
CA GLN A 76 2.54 -16.07 14.16
C GLN A 76 1.02 -16.04 14.41
N ALA A 77 0.40 -14.85 14.43
CA ALA A 77 -1.00 -14.67 14.77
C ALA A 77 -1.94 -14.71 13.56
N SER A 78 -1.44 -14.57 12.34
CA SER A 78 -2.28 -14.54 11.14
C SER A 78 -1.65 -15.25 9.94
N LYS A 79 -2.49 -15.66 8.99
CA LYS A 79 -2.06 -16.22 7.70
C LYS A 79 -1.94 -15.17 6.59
N ALA A 80 -2.21 -13.89 6.90
CA ALA A 80 -2.19 -12.83 5.89
C ALA A 80 -0.81 -12.69 5.22
N VAL A 81 -0.82 -12.34 3.95
CA VAL A 81 0.40 -12.02 3.20
C VAL A 81 0.99 -10.73 3.75
N ILE A 82 2.27 -10.74 4.06
CA ILE A 82 2.97 -9.54 4.50
C ILE A 82 3.61 -8.84 3.31
N ASN A 83 3.20 -7.59 3.10
CA ASN A 83 3.65 -6.67 2.07
C ASN A 83 4.42 -5.51 2.75
N ILE A 84 5.74 -5.51 2.64
CA ILE A 84 6.59 -4.45 3.23
C ILE A 84 6.79 -3.34 2.21
N THR A 85 6.61 -2.08 2.64
CA THR A 85 6.88 -0.91 1.80
C THR A 85 8.33 -0.87 1.30
N THR A 86 8.54 -0.42 0.06
CA THR A 86 9.82 0.10 -0.43
C THR A 86 9.76 1.62 -0.66
N GLY A 87 8.64 2.26 -0.31
CA GLY A 87 8.44 3.72 -0.43
C GLY A 87 9.08 4.48 0.73
N GLY A 88 8.85 4.01 1.95
CA GLY A 88 9.36 4.66 3.15
C GLY A 88 8.73 6.03 3.42
N GLY A 89 9.49 6.92 4.02
CA GLY A 89 9.13 8.31 4.28
C GLY A 89 9.95 9.29 3.43
N HIS A 90 9.67 10.59 3.62
CA HIS A 90 10.36 11.65 2.89
C HIS A 90 11.88 11.61 3.09
N LYS A 91 12.63 11.83 2.02
CA LYS A 91 14.10 11.92 2.00
C LYS A 91 14.85 10.61 2.30
N MET A 92 14.17 9.48 2.47
CA MET A 92 14.83 8.19 2.61
C MET A 92 15.51 7.78 1.30
N THR A 93 16.76 7.37 1.39
CA THR A 93 17.51 6.81 0.26
C THR A 93 16.96 5.42 -0.12
N VAL A 94 17.31 4.93 -1.31
CA VAL A 94 16.94 3.56 -1.71
C VAL A 94 17.54 2.52 -0.77
N ASP A 95 18.78 2.74 -0.28
CA ASP A 95 19.42 1.82 0.67
C ASP A 95 18.63 1.71 1.98
N GLU A 96 18.23 2.85 2.54
CA GLU A 96 17.38 2.89 3.74
C GLU A 96 16.04 2.18 3.50
N ARG A 97 15.36 2.49 2.39
CA ARG A 97 14.05 1.90 2.05
C ARG A 97 14.11 0.38 1.86
N LEU A 98 15.24 -0.15 1.41
CA LEU A 98 15.43 -1.58 1.18
C LEU A 98 15.98 -2.34 2.39
N ALA A 99 16.47 -1.66 3.43
CA ALA A 99 17.11 -2.32 4.56
C ALA A 99 16.20 -3.36 5.24
N ALA A 100 14.97 -3.00 5.59
CA ALA A 100 14.02 -3.91 6.21
C ALA A 100 13.53 -5.01 5.25
N PRO A 101 13.08 -4.72 4.01
CA PRO A 101 12.71 -5.76 3.04
C PRO A 101 13.83 -6.77 2.74
N LEU A 102 15.08 -6.34 2.60
CA LEU A 102 16.21 -7.25 2.34
C LEU A 102 16.47 -8.18 3.53
N GLN A 103 16.38 -7.67 4.76
CA GLN A 103 16.53 -8.48 5.96
C GLN A 103 15.37 -9.47 6.11
N ALA A 104 14.14 -9.00 5.96
CA ALA A 104 12.93 -9.78 6.18
C ALA A 104 12.62 -10.77 5.04
N SER A 105 13.08 -10.49 3.82
CA SER A 105 12.77 -11.31 2.62
C SER A 105 11.27 -11.67 2.54
N PRO A 106 10.35 -10.68 2.46
CA PRO A 106 8.91 -10.93 2.52
C PRO A 106 8.39 -11.60 1.24
N GLU A 107 7.15 -12.11 1.30
CA GLU A 107 6.45 -12.61 0.12
C GLU A 107 6.19 -11.51 -0.91
N MET A 108 5.89 -10.30 -0.43
CA MET A 108 5.51 -9.14 -1.24
C MET A 108 6.13 -7.86 -0.71
N CYS A 109 6.43 -6.94 -1.63
CA CYS A 109 6.75 -5.54 -1.35
C CYS A 109 5.90 -4.63 -2.23
N SER A 110 5.59 -3.42 -1.79
CA SER A 110 5.09 -2.39 -2.68
C SER A 110 6.24 -1.72 -3.43
N LEU A 111 5.99 -1.27 -4.66
CA LEU A 111 6.98 -0.61 -5.51
C LEU A 111 6.34 0.47 -6.37
N ASN A 112 6.65 1.74 -6.06
CA ASN A 112 6.23 2.88 -6.88
C ASN A 112 6.92 2.83 -8.26
N MET A 113 6.14 2.90 -9.33
CA MET A 113 6.64 2.72 -10.68
C MET A 113 7.17 3.99 -11.34
N GLY A 114 7.49 5.01 -10.57
CA GLY A 114 8.11 6.23 -11.08
C GLY A 114 8.35 7.30 -10.02
N SER A 115 9.10 8.33 -10.39
CA SER A 115 9.26 9.54 -9.59
C SER A 115 8.09 10.48 -9.81
N MET A 116 7.72 11.22 -8.77
CA MET A 116 6.61 12.18 -8.83
C MET A 116 6.74 13.27 -7.76
N ASN A 117 6.11 14.42 -7.96
CA ASN A 117 5.82 15.30 -6.85
C ASN A 117 4.90 14.56 -5.86
N PHE A 118 5.11 14.74 -4.56
CA PHE A 118 4.30 14.08 -3.53
C PHE A 118 3.91 15.11 -2.46
N GLY A 119 2.80 15.83 -2.74
CA GLY A 119 2.40 16.97 -1.93
C GLY A 119 1.47 16.61 -0.79
N LEU A 120 1.89 16.89 0.45
CA LEU A 120 1.06 16.80 1.67
C LEU A 120 0.84 18.16 2.32
N TYR A 121 1.57 19.19 1.90
CA TYR A 121 1.50 20.54 2.47
C TYR A 121 0.08 21.14 2.56
N PRO A 122 -0.90 20.83 1.67
CA PRO A 122 -2.26 21.36 1.84
C PRO A 122 -2.96 20.86 3.12
N MET A 123 -2.48 19.78 3.72
CA MET A 123 -3.03 19.26 4.98
C MET A 123 -2.78 20.21 6.16
N LEU A 124 -1.73 21.05 6.09
CA LEU A 124 -1.40 22.06 7.12
C LEU A 124 -2.57 22.98 7.45
N ALA A 125 -3.38 23.35 6.45
CA ALA A 125 -4.52 24.23 6.66
C ALA A 125 -5.58 23.69 7.64
N ARG A 126 -5.51 22.39 7.96
CA ARG A 126 -6.47 21.72 8.85
C ARG A 126 -6.03 21.68 10.30
N TYR A 127 -4.73 21.92 10.59
CA TYR A 127 -4.15 21.74 11.91
C TYR A 127 -3.46 23.03 12.37
N LYS A 128 -3.83 23.53 13.55
CA LYS A 128 -3.23 24.74 14.14
C LYS A 128 -2.03 24.41 15.04
N GLU A 129 -2.09 23.27 15.70
CA GLU A 129 -1.10 22.78 16.64
C GLU A 129 -0.69 21.36 16.27
N PHE A 130 0.55 20.99 16.55
CA PHE A 130 1.12 19.68 16.29
C PHE A 130 1.64 19.07 17.59
N LYS A 131 1.47 17.76 17.73
CA LYS A 131 1.89 17.00 18.91
C LYS A 131 3.42 16.95 19.03
N TYR A 132 4.10 16.86 17.88
CA TYR A 132 5.56 16.80 17.81
C TYR A 132 6.11 17.86 16.85
N GLU A 133 7.27 18.42 17.19
CA GLU A 133 7.93 19.48 16.41
C GLU A 133 8.27 19.10 14.98
N TRP A 134 8.46 17.79 14.70
CA TRP A 134 8.81 17.30 13.37
C TRP A 134 7.64 17.29 12.39
N GLU A 135 6.38 17.23 12.86
CA GLU A 135 5.21 17.03 12.01
C GLU A 135 4.98 18.20 11.03
N LYS A 136 5.05 19.43 11.54
CA LYS A 136 4.83 20.61 10.73
C LYS A 136 5.85 20.74 9.59
N PRO A 137 7.18 20.76 9.83
CA PRO A 137 8.15 20.81 8.74
C PRO A 137 8.13 19.57 7.83
N TYR A 138 7.71 18.41 8.35
CA TYR A 138 7.51 17.20 7.53
C TYR A 138 6.46 17.43 6.44
N LEU A 139 5.35 18.09 6.76
CA LEU A 139 4.29 18.42 5.81
C LEU A 139 4.68 19.62 4.92
N GLU A 140 5.21 20.68 5.49
CA GLU A 140 5.60 21.93 4.79
C GLU A 140 6.56 21.62 3.63
N ASN A 141 7.62 20.85 3.90
CA ASN A 141 8.66 20.57 2.91
C ASN A 141 8.19 19.69 1.74
N THR A 142 6.92 19.27 1.72
CA THR A 142 6.38 18.48 0.60
C THR A 142 5.98 19.32 -0.60
N ASP A 143 6.01 20.65 -0.51
CA ASP A 143 5.84 21.54 -1.64
C ASP A 143 7.04 21.53 -2.60
N ASP A 144 8.24 21.16 -2.09
CA ASP A 144 9.49 20.99 -2.85
C ASP A 144 10.00 19.53 -2.79
N LEU A 145 9.08 18.55 -2.66
CA LEU A 145 9.45 17.14 -2.57
C LEU A 145 9.21 16.41 -3.87
N ILE A 146 10.27 15.80 -4.38
CA ILE A 146 10.17 14.75 -5.40
C ILE A 146 10.32 13.39 -4.69
N PHE A 147 9.26 12.59 -4.69
CA PHE A 147 9.41 11.15 -4.42
C PHE A 147 10.25 10.56 -5.54
N ARG A 148 11.48 10.16 -5.21
CA ARG A 148 12.44 9.71 -6.20
C ARG A 148 12.39 8.20 -6.34
N ASN A 149 12.07 7.73 -7.56
CA ASN A 149 12.17 6.33 -7.96
C ASN A 149 12.49 6.29 -9.47
N THR A 150 13.78 6.45 -9.79
CA THR A 150 14.27 6.46 -11.18
C THR A 150 14.24 5.05 -11.76
N PHE A 151 14.40 4.91 -13.08
CA PHE A 151 14.55 3.60 -13.72
C PHE A 151 15.67 2.76 -13.09
N ARG A 152 16.78 3.39 -12.70
CA ARG A 152 17.89 2.71 -12.00
C ARG A 152 17.46 2.21 -10.62
N ASP A 153 16.72 3.02 -9.86
CA ASP A 153 16.24 2.65 -8.52
C ASP A 153 15.25 1.48 -8.62
N ILE A 154 14.29 1.55 -9.55
CA ILE A 154 13.31 0.49 -9.79
C ILE A 154 14.01 -0.81 -10.24
N GLU A 155 14.94 -0.72 -11.21
CA GLU A 155 15.69 -1.89 -11.68
C GLU A 155 16.46 -2.56 -10.53
N ARG A 156 17.09 -1.77 -9.67
CA ARG A 156 17.77 -2.27 -8.47
C ARG A 156 16.82 -3.00 -7.54
N ILE A 157 15.67 -2.40 -7.20
CA ILE A 157 14.68 -3.02 -6.32
C ILE A 157 14.17 -4.35 -6.90
N LEU A 158 13.88 -4.37 -8.22
CA LEU A 158 13.43 -5.58 -8.91
C LEU A 158 14.48 -6.70 -8.88
N LYS A 159 15.77 -6.37 -9.00
CA LYS A 159 16.86 -7.33 -8.93
C LYS A 159 17.10 -7.81 -7.51
N ASP A 160 17.30 -6.88 -6.58
CA ASP A 160 17.72 -7.21 -5.22
C ASP A 160 16.62 -7.97 -4.45
N LEU A 161 15.37 -7.53 -4.54
CA LEU A 161 14.25 -8.22 -3.87
C LEU A 161 13.59 -9.28 -4.77
N GLY A 162 13.33 -8.96 -6.04
CA GLY A 162 12.60 -9.86 -6.93
C GLY A 162 13.42 -11.08 -7.34
N GLN A 163 14.57 -10.86 -7.97
CA GLN A 163 15.37 -11.97 -8.52
C GLN A 163 16.14 -12.72 -7.43
N VAL A 164 16.71 -12.00 -6.43
CA VAL A 164 17.52 -12.62 -5.38
C VAL A 164 16.68 -13.26 -4.29
N HIS A 165 15.62 -12.59 -3.86
CA HIS A 165 14.78 -13.04 -2.74
C HIS A 165 13.45 -13.70 -3.17
N GLY A 166 13.10 -13.67 -4.44
CA GLY A 166 11.81 -14.20 -4.93
C GLY A 166 10.59 -13.42 -4.42
N THR A 167 10.80 -12.18 -3.98
CA THR A 167 9.73 -11.28 -3.55
C THR A 167 8.92 -10.81 -4.75
N ARG A 168 7.58 -10.86 -4.68
CA ARG A 168 6.68 -10.29 -5.68
C ARG A 168 6.32 -8.87 -5.31
N PHE A 169 5.75 -8.12 -6.26
CA PHE A 169 5.51 -6.70 -6.04
C PHE A 169 4.04 -6.32 -6.24
N GLU A 170 3.55 -5.45 -5.35
CA GLU A 170 2.41 -4.57 -5.58
C GLU A 170 2.96 -3.33 -6.30
N PHE A 171 2.68 -3.25 -7.61
CA PHE A 171 3.19 -2.16 -8.45
C PHE A 171 2.30 -0.93 -8.32
N GLU A 172 2.76 0.06 -7.58
CA GLU A 172 2.03 1.28 -7.28
C GLU A 172 2.17 2.30 -8.42
N CYS A 173 1.05 2.58 -9.08
CA CYS A 173 0.95 3.47 -10.23
C CYS A 173 0.07 4.68 -9.90
N TYR A 174 0.68 5.84 -9.72
CA TYR A 174 0.03 7.10 -9.36
C TYR A 174 -0.42 7.90 -10.57
N ASP A 175 0.01 7.52 -11.76
CA ASP A 175 -0.33 8.14 -13.03
C ASP A 175 -0.16 7.15 -14.18
N VAL A 176 -0.70 7.48 -15.35
CA VAL A 176 -0.60 6.68 -16.57
C VAL A 176 0.87 6.38 -16.94
N GLY A 177 1.77 7.36 -16.78
CA GLY A 177 3.20 7.18 -17.04
C GLY A 177 3.83 6.02 -16.24
N HIS A 178 3.35 5.78 -15.01
CA HIS A 178 3.84 4.67 -14.19
C HIS A 178 3.45 3.30 -14.75
N LEU A 179 2.28 3.18 -15.41
CA LEU A 179 1.88 1.95 -16.12
C LEU A 179 2.83 1.66 -17.29
N TYR A 180 3.22 2.69 -18.06
CA TYR A 180 4.18 2.53 -19.14
C TYR A 180 5.59 2.18 -18.63
N ASN A 181 6.00 2.72 -17.48
CA ASN A 181 7.25 2.33 -16.82
C ASN A 181 7.23 0.83 -16.45
N LEU A 182 6.11 0.33 -15.90
CA LEU A 182 5.96 -1.09 -15.59
C LEU A 182 6.02 -1.95 -16.86
N ALA A 183 5.35 -1.53 -17.95
CA ALA A 183 5.41 -2.22 -19.24
C ALA A 183 6.85 -2.31 -19.77
N HIS A 184 7.64 -1.22 -19.64
CA HIS A 184 9.06 -1.23 -20.01
C HIS A 184 9.87 -2.31 -19.24
N PHE A 185 9.63 -2.49 -17.94
CA PHE A 185 10.31 -3.52 -17.16
C PHE A 185 9.80 -4.94 -17.48
N LEU A 186 8.54 -5.07 -17.85
CA LEU A 186 7.97 -6.33 -18.33
C LEU A 186 8.63 -6.76 -19.66
N ASP A 187 8.74 -5.84 -20.61
CA ASP A 187 9.41 -6.08 -21.92
C ASP A 187 10.87 -6.48 -21.74
N ARG A 188 11.56 -5.91 -20.76
CA ARG A 188 12.94 -6.27 -20.38
C ARG A 188 13.03 -7.57 -19.57
N ARG A 189 11.91 -8.23 -19.26
CA ARG A 189 11.85 -9.46 -18.46
C ARG A 189 12.41 -9.34 -17.03
N LEU A 190 12.40 -8.12 -16.48
CA LEU A 190 12.79 -7.88 -15.08
C LEU A 190 11.64 -8.16 -14.11
N VAL A 191 10.42 -8.19 -14.59
CA VAL A 191 9.22 -8.63 -13.90
C VAL A 191 8.49 -9.71 -14.72
N GLN A 192 7.71 -10.56 -14.06
CA GLN A 192 6.96 -11.62 -14.71
C GLN A 192 5.52 -11.66 -14.21
N PRO A 193 4.55 -12.02 -15.08
CA PRO A 193 3.18 -12.27 -14.66
C PRO A 193 3.06 -13.38 -13.59
N PRO A 194 1.95 -13.39 -12.84
CA PRO A 194 0.92 -12.37 -12.81
C PRO A 194 1.42 -11.08 -12.13
N LEU A 195 1.11 -9.91 -12.70
CA LEU A 195 1.41 -8.62 -12.09
C LEU A 195 0.29 -8.24 -11.12
N PHE A 196 0.62 -7.65 -9.98
CA PHE A 196 -0.36 -7.03 -9.08
C PHE A 196 -0.23 -5.52 -9.21
N VAL A 197 -1.11 -4.90 -10.00
CA VAL A 197 -1.03 -3.48 -10.38
C VAL A 197 -2.01 -2.68 -9.56
N GLN A 198 -1.49 -1.84 -8.67
CA GLN A 198 -2.29 -0.94 -7.86
C GLN A 198 -2.32 0.45 -8.47
N THR A 199 -3.50 0.90 -8.89
CA THR A 199 -3.71 2.28 -9.33
C THR A 199 -4.11 3.14 -8.15
N ILE A 200 -3.45 4.28 -7.99
CA ILE A 200 -3.57 5.15 -6.81
C ILE A 200 -4.15 6.50 -7.22
N PHE A 201 -5.16 6.95 -6.48
CA PHE A 201 -5.93 8.15 -6.79
C PHE A 201 -5.97 9.13 -5.63
N GLY A 202 -5.85 10.44 -5.96
CA GLY A 202 -6.09 11.51 -5.00
C GLY A 202 -4.89 11.92 -4.14
N ILE A 203 -3.69 11.49 -4.50
CA ILE A 203 -2.44 12.05 -3.95
C ILE A 203 -2.04 13.24 -4.83
N LEU A 204 -1.75 14.38 -4.23
CA LEU A 204 -1.31 15.57 -4.96
C LEU A 204 0.06 15.31 -5.62
N GLY A 205 0.09 15.43 -6.94
CA GLY A 205 1.22 15.06 -7.78
C GLY A 205 0.96 13.82 -8.65
N GLY A 206 -0.07 13.03 -8.34
CA GLY A 206 -0.59 11.95 -9.15
C GLY A 206 -1.94 12.29 -9.80
N ILE A 207 -2.59 11.27 -10.37
CA ILE A 207 -3.89 11.40 -11.05
C ILE A 207 -5.02 11.71 -10.05
N GLY A 208 -6.01 12.50 -10.46
CA GLY A 208 -7.16 12.88 -9.64
C GLY A 208 -8.09 11.71 -9.30
N ALA A 209 -8.80 11.83 -8.17
CA ALA A 209 -9.69 10.79 -7.65
C ALA A 209 -11.13 11.00 -8.17
N ASP A 210 -11.40 10.52 -9.35
CA ASP A 210 -12.73 10.50 -9.99
C ASP A 210 -12.92 9.24 -10.86
N GLY A 211 -14.17 9.02 -11.31
CA GLY A 211 -14.53 7.82 -12.08
C GLY A 211 -13.93 7.77 -13.48
N ASP A 212 -13.72 8.93 -14.11
CA ASP A 212 -13.15 9.01 -15.46
C ASP A 212 -11.68 8.61 -15.42
N ASN A 213 -10.94 9.12 -14.44
CA ASN A 213 -9.54 8.78 -14.23
C ASN A 213 -9.37 7.29 -13.83
N LEU A 214 -10.26 6.75 -12.97
CA LEU A 214 -10.27 5.32 -12.64
C LEU A 214 -10.44 4.47 -13.89
N THR A 215 -11.42 4.80 -14.72
CA THR A 215 -11.69 4.09 -15.97
C THR A 215 -10.56 4.26 -16.98
N HIS A 216 -9.93 5.43 -17.03
CA HIS A 216 -8.80 5.70 -17.90
C HIS A 216 -7.58 4.84 -17.53
N MET A 217 -7.19 4.83 -16.25
CA MET A 217 -6.08 3.99 -15.76
C MET A 217 -6.33 2.51 -16.04
N LYS A 218 -7.57 2.02 -15.80
CA LYS A 218 -7.96 0.63 -16.09
C LYS A 218 -7.80 0.31 -17.57
N ARG A 219 -8.30 1.16 -18.47
CA ARG A 219 -8.18 0.97 -19.93
C ARG A 219 -6.73 0.91 -20.40
N ILE A 220 -5.87 1.76 -19.86
CA ILE A 220 -4.44 1.74 -20.20
C ILE A 220 -3.77 0.47 -19.66
N ALA A 221 -4.08 0.06 -18.43
CA ALA A 221 -3.57 -1.20 -17.88
C ALA A 221 -4.01 -2.42 -18.70
N ASP A 222 -5.29 -2.48 -19.11
CA ASP A 222 -5.81 -3.53 -20.00
C ASP A 222 -5.08 -3.58 -21.35
N LYS A 223 -4.82 -2.39 -21.94
CA LYS A 223 -4.08 -2.28 -23.21
C LYS A 223 -2.64 -2.78 -23.08
N LEU A 224 -1.97 -2.47 -21.96
CA LEU A 224 -0.54 -2.79 -21.76
C LEU A 224 -0.32 -4.23 -21.30
N PHE A 225 -1.19 -4.76 -20.44
CA PHE A 225 -0.94 -6.02 -19.74
C PHE A 225 -1.92 -7.14 -20.10
N GLY A 226 -3.04 -6.81 -20.77
CA GLY A 226 -4.06 -7.80 -21.16
C GLY A 226 -4.51 -8.64 -19.98
N ASP A 227 -4.34 -9.95 -20.11
CA ASP A 227 -4.67 -10.91 -19.08
C ASP A 227 -3.53 -11.19 -18.07
N SER A 228 -2.42 -10.50 -18.16
CA SER A 228 -1.22 -10.80 -17.37
C SER A 228 -1.19 -10.13 -16.00
N TYR A 229 -2.26 -9.46 -15.57
CA TYR A 229 -2.29 -8.74 -14.29
C TYR A 229 -3.58 -8.89 -13.51
N TYR A 230 -3.49 -8.70 -12.20
CA TYR A 230 -4.59 -8.43 -11.28
C TYR A 230 -4.57 -6.94 -10.94
N TRP A 231 -5.72 -6.30 -11.12
CA TRP A 231 -5.87 -4.89 -10.82
C TRP A 231 -6.25 -4.67 -9.36
N SER A 232 -5.68 -3.67 -8.70
CA SER A 232 -6.01 -3.20 -7.36
C SER A 232 -6.20 -1.68 -7.35
N ILE A 233 -7.04 -1.19 -6.47
CA ILE A 233 -7.37 0.22 -6.37
C ILE A 233 -7.11 0.73 -4.96
N LEU A 234 -6.41 1.87 -4.88
CA LEU A 234 -6.26 2.71 -3.71
C LEU A 234 -6.78 4.11 -4.04
N ALA A 235 -7.56 4.69 -3.13
CA ALA A 235 -7.94 6.10 -3.21
C ALA A 235 -7.80 6.78 -1.86
N ALA A 236 -7.18 7.98 -1.85
CA ALA A 236 -6.86 8.68 -0.62
C ALA A 236 -8.08 9.37 0.02
N GLY A 237 -8.14 9.35 1.32
CA GLY A 237 -9.08 10.08 2.15
C GLY A 237 -10.55 9.76 1.84
N ARG A 238 -11.36 10.80 1.64
CA ARG A 238 -12.82 10.67 1.38
C ARG A 238 -13.18 9.84 0.15
N HIS A 239 -12.25 9.68 -0.77
CA HIS A 239 -12.44 8.95 -2.02
C HIS A 239 -12.23 7.45 -1.87
N GLN A 240 -11.70 6.97 -0.74
CA GLN A 240 -11.37 5.57 -0.51
C GLN A 240 -12.55 4.64 -0.82
N MET A 241 -13.59 4.66 0.00
CA MET A 241 -14.72 3.71 -0.16
C MET A 241 -15.44 3.82 -1.51
N PRO A 242 -15.78 5.03 -2.04
CA PRO A 242 -16.46 5.14 -3.32
C PRO A 242 -15.65 4.58 -4.50
N LEU A 243 -14.37 4.97 -4.63
CA LEU A 243 -13.58 4.56 -5.80
C LEU A 243 -13.16 3.09 -5.75
N ILE A 244 -12.81 2.55 -4.57
CA ILE A 244 -12.48 1.12 -4.48
C ILE A 244 -13.71 0.24 -4.74
N THR A 245 -14.91 0.68 -4.32
CA THR A 245 -16.17 -0.02 -4.64
C THR A 245 -16.43 0.00 -6.15
N MET A 246 -16.28 1.16 -6.79
CA MET A 246 -16.40 1.27 -8.24
C MET A 246 -15.40 0.36 -8.97
N GLY A 247 -14.13 0.34 -8.51
CA GLY A 247 -13.11 -0.53 -9.06
C GLY A 247 -13.41 -2.02 -8.86
N ALA A 248 -13.97 -2.40 -7.71
CA ALA A 248 -14.37 -3.80 -7.45
C ALA A 248 -15.49 -4.25 -8.40
N ILE A 249 -16.49 -3.40 -8.66
CA ILE A 249 -17.54 -3.67 -9.67
C ILE A 249 -16.94 -3.90 -11.07
N MET A 250 -15.84 -3.20 -11.38
CA MET A 250 -15.10 -3.35 -12.64
C MET A 250 -14.12 -4.54 -12.63
N GLY A 251 -14.13 -5.38 -11.59
CA GLY A 251 -13.31 -6.60 -11.49
C GLY A 251 -11.93 -6.38 -10.81
N GLY A 252 -11.75 -5.28 -10.09
CA GLY A 252 -10.54 -4.98 -9.34
C GLY A 252 -10.55 -5.51 -7.91
N ASN A 253 -9.35 -5.58 -7.31
CA ASN A 253 -9.11 -5.79 -5.89
C ASN A 253 -9.09 -4.44 -5.16
N VAL A 254 -9.16 -4.43 -3.84
CA VAL A 254 -9.34 -3.21 -3.05
C VAL A 254 -8.28 -3.07 -1.98
N ARG A 255 -7.90 -1.80 -1.70
CA ARG A 255 -7.05 -1.45 -0.57
C ARG A 255 -7.74 -0.43 0.33
N VAL A 256 -7.71 -0.69 1.64
CA VAL A 256 -8.20 0.18 2.73
C VAL A 256 -7.13 0.29 3.81
N GLY A 257 -7.34 1.15 4.78
CA GLY A 257 -6.52 1.26 5.98
C GLY A 257 -6.25 2.70 6.41
N LEU A 258 -5.73 2.83 7.63
CA LEU A 258 -5.43 4.12 8.24
C LEU A 258 -4.27 4.87 7.55
N GLU A 259 -3.50 4.17 6.74
CA GLU A 259 -2.51 4.79 5.85
C GLU A 259 -3.18 5.66 4.79
N ASP A 260 -4.28 5.16 4.18
CA ASP A 260 -4.90 5.78 3.01
C ASP A 260 -6.01 6.75 3.40
N SER A 261 -6.71 6.48 4.52
CA SER A 261 -7.76 7.34 5.08
C SER A 261 -7.89 7.18 6.58
N LEU A 262 -7.93 8.29 7.31
CA LEU A 262 -8.19 8.27 8.76
C LEU A 262 -9.69 8.18 9.10
N TYR A 263 -10.57 8.21 8.09
CA TYR A 263 -12.00 8.31 8.31
C TYR A 263 -12.74 7.06 7.85
N LEU A 264 -13.65 6.62 8.70
CA LEU A 264 -14.64 5.60 8.34
C LEU A 264 -15.77 6.21 7.50
N GLY A 265 -16.17 7.44 7.80
CA GLY A 265 -17.20 8.19 7.10
C GLY A 265 -17.05 9.70 7.32
N LYS A 266 -17.97 10.50 6.78
CA LYS A 266 -17.93 11.96 6.90
C LYS A 266 -17.92 12.40 8.37
N GLY A 267 -16.81 13.01 8.81
CA GLY A 267 -16.64 13.49 10.20
C GLY A 267 -16.43 12.40 11.25
N GLN A 268 -16.32 11.13 10.83
CA GLN A 268 -16.12 9.99 11.74
C GLN A 268 -14.74 9.37 11.50
N LEU A 269 -13.84 9.53 12.45
CA LEU A 269 -12.54 8.86 12.42
C LEU A 269 -12.73 7.34 12.53
N ALA A 270 -11.98 6.58 11.75
CA ALA A 270 -11.82 5.15 11.98
C ALA A 270 -10.94 4.94 13.22
N LYS A 271 -11.39 4.08 14.13
CA LYS A 271 -10.64 3.74 15.34
C LYS A 271 -9.66 2.62 15.11
N THR A 272 -9.98 1.74 14.15
CA THR A 272 -9.14 0.59 13.83
C THR A 272 -9.10 0.35 12.32
N ASN A 273 -8.05 -0.31 11.86
CA ASN A 273 -7.96 -0.83 10.50
C ASN A 273 -9.05 -1.89 10.23
N ALA A 274 -9.39 -2.70 11.24
CA ALA A 274 -10.44 -3.71 11.17
C ALA A 274 -11.83 -3.11 10.82
N GLU A 275 -12.15 -1.91 11.32
CA GLU A 275 -13.40 -1.22 10.95
C GLU A 275 -13.48 -0.91 9.47
N GLN A 276 -12.38 -0.48 8.86
CA GLN A 276 -12.33 -0.18 7.43
C GLN A 276 -12.40 -1.47 6.59
N VAL A 277 -11.69 -2.51 7.00
CA VAL A 277 -11.76 -3.84 6.35
C VAL A 277 -13.18 -4.41 6.44
N SER A 278 -13.80 -4.40 7.62
CA SER A 278 -15.18 -4.87 7.81
C SER A 278 -16.17 -4.09 6.95
N ARG A 279 -15.98 -2.77 6.82
CA ARG A 279 -16.85 -1.93 6.01
C ARG A 279 -16.77 -2.26 4.53
N ILE A 280 -15.55 -2.35 3.96
CA ILE A 280 -15.43 -2.69 2.53
C ILE A 280 -15.88 -4.13 2.28
N ARG A 281 -15.57 -5.07 3.17
CA ARG A 281 -16.03 -6.45 3.09
C ARG A 281 -17.56 -6.52 3.01
N ALA A 282 -18.28 -5.85 3.91
CA ALA A 282 -19.74 -5.80 3.88
C ALA A 282 -20.30 -5.23 2.57
N ILE A 283 -19.67 -4.19 2.00
CA ILE A 283 -20.06 -3.62 0.70
C ILE A 283 -19.89 -4.68 -0.40
N LEU A 284 -18.74 -5.34 -0.45
CA LEU A 284 -18.44 -6.35 -1.47
C LEU A 284 -19.38 -7.57 -1.38
N GLU A 285 -19.63 -8.08 -0.18
CA GLU A 285 -20.54 -9.19 0.07
C GLU A 285 -21.99 -8.83 -0.32
N ASN A 286 -22.45 -7.59 -0.03
CA ASN A 286 -23.74 -7.08 -0.49
C ASN A 286 -23.86 -6.96 -2.02
N LEU A 287 -22.73 -6.84 -2.72
CA LEU A 287 -22.66 -6.89 -4.18
C LEU A 287 -22.50 -8.35 -4.71
N SER A 288 -22.62 -9.36 -3.84
CA SER A 288 -22.41 -10.78 -4.14
C SER A 288 -20.99 -11.09 -4.67
N LEU A 289 -20.00 -10.30 -4.24
CA LEU A 289 -18.59 -10.53 -4.51
C LEU A 289 -17.97 -11.35 -3.38
N GLU A 290 -17.27 -12.43 -3.71
CA GLU A 290 -16.55 -13.24 -2.73
C GLU A 290 -15.20 -12.63 -2.36
N ILE A 291 -14.79 -12.80 -1.10
CA ILE A 291 -13.52 -12.30 -0.59
C ILE A 291 -12.47 -13.42 -0.67
N ALA A 292 -11.30 -13.07 -1.21
CA ALA A 292 -10.18 -14.01 -1.28
C ALA A 292 -9.55 -14.21 0.11
N THR A 293 -9.29 -15.46 0.46
CA THR A 293 -8.47 -15.82 1.61
C THR A 293 -6.99 -15.51 1.33
N PRO A 294 -6.13 -15.45 2.37
CA PRO A 294 -4.67 -15.29 2.18
C PRO A 294 -4.06 -16.35 1.25
N ASP A 295 -4.49 -17.61 1.35
CA ASP A 295 -3.96 -18.68 0.51
C ASP A 295 -4.41 -18.57 -0.95
N GLU A 296 -5.63 -18.11 -1.17
CA GLU A 296 -6.12 -17.79 -2.54
C GLU A 296 -5.36 -16.58 -3.11
N ALA A 297 -5.10 -15.53 -2.31
CA ALA A 297 -4.27 -14.40 -2.74
C ALA A 297 -2.84 -14.85 -3.12
N ARG A 298 -2.22 -15.77 -2.34
CA ARG A 298 -0.93 -16.37 -2.69
C ARG A 298 -0.97 -17.09 -4.03
N SER A 299 -1.99 -17.89 -4.24
CA SER A 299 -2.17 -18.64 -5.50
C SER A 299 -2.38 -17.70 -6.68
N MET A 300 -3.25 -16.69 -6.53
CA MET A 300 -3.55 -15.70 -7.58
C MET A 300 -2.30 -14.92 -7.99
N LEU A 301 -1.46 -14.53 -7.02
CA LEU A 301 -0.30 -13.67 -7.21
C LEU A 301 1.02 -14.44 -7.36
N ALA A 302 0.96 -15.78 -7.35
CA ALA A 302 2.12 -16.66 -7.43
C ALA A 302 3.22 -16.30 -6.41
N LEU A 303 2.83 -16.12 -5.13
CA LEU A 303 3.76 -15.77 -4.05
C LEU A 303 4.54 -17.00 -3.58
N LYS A 304 5.71 -16.78 -3.01
CA LYS A 304 6.62 -17.84 -2.54
C LYS A 304 6.18 -18.56 -1.26
N GLY A 305 5.14 -18.03 -0.58
CA GLY A 305 4.62 -18.60 0.66
C GLY A 305 5.27 -18.05 1.93
N GLY A 306 4.51 -18.06 3.04
CA GLY A 306 4.92 -17.52 4.32
C GLY A 306 6.09 -18.27 4.98
N ASP A 307 6.38 -19.51 4.60
CA ASP A 307 7.50 -20.28 5.13
C ASP A 307 8.86 -19.87 4.52
N ALA A 308 8.84 -19.15 3.38
CA ALA A 308 10.03 -18.69 2.69
C ALA A 308 10.53 -17.29 3.13
N VAL A 309 9.90 -16.67 4.16
CA VAL A 309 10.30 -15.36 4.69
C VAL A 309 11.30 -15.52 5.86
N LYS A 310 12.00 -14.44 6.22
CA LYS A 310 13.05 -14.45 7.25
C LYS A 310 12.64 -13.73 8.55
N PHE A 311 11.41 -13.96 9.00
CA PHE A 311 10.88 -13.46 10.28
C PHE A 311 9.83 -14.38 10.87
#